data_859a9d5c76c7f1a3582e49b80eb0ae51
#
_entry.id   859a9d5c76c7f1a3582e49b80eb0ae51
#
_cell.length_a   1.000
_cell.length_b   1.000
_cell.length_c   1.000
_cell.angle_alpha   90.00
_cell.angle_beta   90.00
_cell.angle_gamma   90.00
#
_symmetry.space_group_name_H-M   'P 1'
#
loop_
_entity.id
_entity.type
_entity.pdbx_description
1 polymer ?
#
loop_
_entity_poly.entity_id
_entity_poly.type
_entity_poly.pdbx_seq_one_letter_code
_entity_poly.pdbx_strand_id
1 'polypeptide(L)'
;MKHIIKSVVFAIGISAAWKAHAQQNIQFTQYIFNSMSVNPAYTGYKEEWFGQLGLRSQWVGLEGAPQTGLLSIDGVADPINKRHGVGMQITADRLGPQSATSAYANYAFRLRLNEEDTQRLSFGVAAGVTQYSLDGSLLDPVEGGDQVLPAGKISNWVPDVRFGVYYYNPKWYAGVSVMDLLSGDQSNNIFRWDNTTTDNIRRKRHLYFIGGALFDLSKGLKLRPSLLVKEDFNGPTSLDLNAMFIFGDRFWLGAGWRTGVTVFEREYNRVSGNSLNGRNSFSAITQIYVTDVLRIGYSYDHIVSRLSNVQNGSHEITLGITFGPKAQRVLSPRFF
;
A
#
# COMPACT_ATOMS: atom_id res chain seq x y z
N MET A 1 -39.87 -19.64 30.76
CA MET A 1 -38.61 -18.99 31.14
C MET A 1 -37.42 -19.42 30.23
N LYS A 2 -37.18 -20.68 29.95
CA LYS A 2 -36.01 -21.12 29.11
C LYS A 2 -36.06 -20.59 27.65
N HIS A 3 -37.21 -20.40 27.06
CA HIS A 3 -37.36 -19.85 25.69
C HIS A 3 -37.14 -18.33 25.65
N ILE A 4 -37.57 -17.60 26.68
CA ILE A 4 -37.35 -16.15 26.79
C ILE A 4 -35.86 -15.83 26.95
N ILE A 5 -35.15 -16.63 27.75
CA ILE A 5 -33.69 -16.45 27.92
C ILE A 5 -32.93 -16.71 26.60
N LYS A 6 -33.34 -17.75 25.84
CA LYS A 6 -32.73 -18.01 24.51
C LYS A 6 -33.02 -16.89 23.51
N SER A 7 -34.20 -16.33 23.51
CA SER A 7 -34.58 -15.21 22.63
C SER A 7 -33.88 -13.90 23.02
N VAL A 8 -33.67 -13.65 24.30
CA VAL A 8 -32.90 -12.49 24.80
C VAL A 8 -31.41 -12.63 24.50
N VAL A 9 -30.83 -13.82 24.65
CA VAL A 9 -29.42 -14.09 24.29
C VAL A 9 -29.23 -14.00 22.78
N PHE A 10 -30.19 -14.44 21.98
CA PHE A 10 -30.17 -14.32 20.52
C PHE A 10 -30.32 -12.86 20.07
N ALA A 11 -31.23 -12.08 20.70
CA ALA A 11 -31.40 -10.66 20.43
C ALA A 11 -30.18 -9.80 20.84
N ILE A 12 -29.48 -10.16 21.93
CA ILE A 12 -28.23 -9.51 22.35
C ILE A 12 -27.07 -9.89 21.39
N GLY A 13 -27.10 -11.09 20.79
CA GLY A 13 -26.14 -11.50 19.77
C GLY A 13 -26.23 -10.73 18.45
N ILE A 14 -27.44 -10.31 18.06
CA ILE A 14 -27.69 -9.57 16.81
C ILE A 14 -27.35 -8.08 16.93
N SER A 15 -27.42 -7.49 18.14
CA SER A 15 -27.07 -6.08 18.36
C SER A 15 -25.57 -5.79 18.38
N ALA A 16 -24.72 -6.80 18.28
CA ALA A 16 -23.27 -6.68 18.18
C ALA A 16 -22.76 -6.80 16.73
N ALA A 17 -23.50 -6.29 15.74
CA ALA A 17 -22.97 -6.06 14.38
C ALA A 17 -21.96 -4.90 14.44
N TRP A 18 -20.75 -5.24 14.81
CA TRP A 18 -19.62 -4.34 14.95
C TRP A 18 -19.22 -3.84 13.58
N LYS A 19 -19.24 -2.53 13.40
CA LYS A 19 -18.72 -1.90 12.18
C LYS A 19 -17.22 -2.17 12.14
N ALA A 20 -16.80 -3.23 11.46
CA ALA A 20 -15.40 -3.50 11.18
C ALA A 20 -14.95 -2.53 10.07
N HIS A 21 -14.31 -1.44 10.45
CA HIS A 21 -13.65 -0.56 9.51
C HIS A 21 -12.34 -1.23 9.05
N ALA A 22 -12.33 -1.77 7.83
CA ALA A 22 -11.13 -2.35 7.23
C ALA A 22 -10.34 -1.27 6.47
N GLN A 23 -9.02 -1.34 6.53
CA GLN A 23 -8.14 -0.51 5.68
C GLN A 23 -8.44 -0.81 4.21
N GLN A 24 -8.68 0.23 3.41
CA GLN A 24 -9.10 0.10 2.01
C GLN A 24 -7.95 0.13 1.00
N ASN A 25 -6.76 0.59 1.41
CA ASN A 25 -5.64 0.72 0.49
C ASN A 25 -4.77 -0.55 0.45
N ILE A 26 -4.35 -0.86 -0.78
CA ILE A 26 -3.47 -1.99 -1.09
C ILE A 26 -2.17 -1.89 -0.29
N GLN A 27 -1.74 -3.01 0.29
CA GLN A 27 -0.51 -3.11 1.05
C GLN A 27 0.50 -3.98 0.32
N PHE A 28 1.66 -3.41 -0.03
CA PHE A 28 2.82 -4.13 -0.53
C PHE A 28 3.88 -4.26 0.56
N THR A 29 4.52 -5.41 0.65
CA THR A 29 5.67 -5.61 1.52
C THR A 29 6.93 -5.05 0.88
N GLN A 30 7.00 -5.14 -0.45
CA GLN A 30 8.12 -4.63 -1.24
C GLN A 30 7.97 -3.14 -1.65
N TYR A 31 7.14 -2.33 -0.92
CA TYR A 31 7.04 -0.88 -1.13
C TYR A 31 8.41 -0.18 -1.07
N ILE A 32 9.35 -0.76 -0.32
CA ILE A 32 10.74 -0.29 -0.20
C ILE A 32 11.48 -0.27 -1.54
N PHE A 33 11.02 -1.03 -2.55
CA PHE A 33 11.58 -1.06 -3.90
C PHE A 33 10.78 -0.23 -4.90
N ASN A 34 9.55 0.18 -4.53
CA ASN A 34 8.68 1.04 -5.32
C ASN A 34 7.95 2.05 -4.42
N SER A 35 8.68 3.01 -3.90
CA SER A 35 8.11 4.03 -3.01
C SER A 35 7.13 4.98 -3.72
N MET A 36 7.07 4.99 -5.07
CA MET A 36 6.04 5.72 -5.82
C MET A 36 4.62 5.22 -5.49
N SER A 37 4.47 3.95 -5.10
CA SER A 37 3.18 3.38 -4.68
C SER A 37 2.62 4.02 -3.40
N VAL A 38 3.47 4.62 -2.58
CA VAL A 38 3.11 5.24 -1.31
C VAL A 38 3.37 6.75 -1.27
N ASN A 39 4.17 7.30 -2.20
CA ASN A 39 4.46 8.73 -2.26
C ASN A 39 4.73 9.19 -3.71
N PRO A 40 3.85 10.02 -4.31
CA PRO A 40 4.04 10.49 -5.68
C PRO A 40 5.30 11.35 -5.87
N ALA A 41 5.83 11.97 -4.80
CA ALA A 41 7.06 12.76 -4.87
C ALA A 41 8.33 11.91 -5.08
N TYR A 42 8.23 10.58 -4.97
CA TYR A 42 9.31 9.66 -5.31
C TYR A 42 9.54 9.56 -6.83
N THR A 43 8.57 9.94 -7.66
CA THR A 43 8.62 9.79 -9.12
C THR A 43 9.89 10.41 -9.71
N GLY A 44 10.61 9.63 -10.53
CA GLY A 44 11.90 10.02 -11.12
C GLY A 44 13.09 9.97 -10.16
N TYR A 45 12.93 9.46 -8.94
CA TYR A 45 14.01 9.37 -7.94
C TYR A 45 15.24 8.65 -8.49
N LYS A 46 15.05 7.54 -9.23
CA LYS A 46 16.15 6.73 -9.78
C LYS A 46 16.92 7.42 -10.91
N GLU A 47 16.40 8.55 -11.43
CA GLU A 47 17.00 9.35 -12.52
C GLU A 47 17.16 8.62 -13.86
N GLU A 48 16.82 7.36 -13.92
CA GLU A 48 16.74 6.50 -15.08
C GLU A 48 15.28 6.05 -15.26
N TRP A 49 14.88 5.70 -16.47
CA TRP A 49 13.57 5.09 -16.68
C TRP A 49 13.55 3.71 -16.03
N PHE A 50 12.58 3.51 -15.18
CA PHE A 50 12.43 2.29 -14.41
C PHE A 50 10.99 1.79 -14.51
N GLY A 51 10.83 0.55 -14.97
CA GLY A 51 9.57 -0.18 -14.97
C GLY A 51 9.56 -1.25 -13.89
N GLN A 52 8.43 -1.45 -13.23
CA GLN A 52 8.25 -2.50 -12.24
C GLN A 52 6.88 -3.17 -12.39
N LEU A 53 6.90 -4.50 -12.37
CA LEU A 53 5.74 -5.35 -12.18
C LEU A 53 5.81 -5.96 -10.78
N GLY A 54 4.70 -5.91 -10.05
CA GLY A 54 4.53 -6.57 -8.75
C GLY A 54 3.27 -7.43 -8.75
N LEU A 55 3.37 -8.63 -8.22
CA LEU A 55 2.25 -9.55 -8.01
C LEU A 55 2.25 -10.02 -6.57
N ARG A 56 1.12 -9.88 -5.89
CA ARG A 56 0.94 -10.26 -4.50
C ARG A 56 -0.29 -11.14 -4.32
N SER A 57 -0.10 -12.27 -3.66
CA SER A 57 -1.17 -13.14 -3.17
C SER A 57 -1.14 -13.14 -1.64
N GLN A 58 -2.19 -12.58 -1.02
CA GLN A 58 -2.28 -12.53 0.45
C GLN A 58 -3.06 -13.72 0.97
N TRP A 59 -2.72 -14.17 2.20
CA TRP A 59 -3.45 -15.20 2.94
C TRP A 59 -3.75 -16.45 2.12
N VAL A 60 -2.70 -16.99 1.50
CA VAL A 60 -2.81 -18.17 0.62
C VAL A 60 -3.49 -19.33 1.34
N GLY A 61 -4.45 -19.97 0.68
CA GLY A 61 -5.29 -21.04 1.25
C GLY A 61 -6.64 -20.55 1.77
N LEU A 62 -6.85 -19.24 1.91
CA LEU A 62 -8.17 -18.67 2.27
C LEU A 62 -8.95 -18.35 0.99
N GLU A 63 -10.16 -18.84 0.88
CA GLU A 63 -11.05 -18.54 -0.26
C GLU A 63 -11.39 -17.05 -0.31
N GLY A 64 -11.37 -16.47 -1.51
CA GLY A 64 -11.62 -15.03 -1.69
C GLY A 64 -10.50 -14.11 -1.20
N ALA A 65 -9.34 -14.65 -0.80
CA ALA A 65 -8.22 -13.87 -0.31
C ALA A 65 -7.70 -12.84 -1.33
N PRO A 66 -7.10 -11.71 -0.87
CA PRO A 66 -6.68 -10.63 -1.75
C PRO A 66 -5.61 -11.07 -2.77
N GLN A 67 -5.79 -10.66 -4.00
CA GLN A 67 -4.80 -10.78 -5.09
C GLN A 67 -4.59 -9.42 -5.71
N THR A 68 -3.33 -8.98 -5.76
CA THR A 68 -2.98 -7.65 -6.21
C THR A 68 -1.92 -7.69 -7.30
N GLY A 69 -2.14 -6.94 -8.37
CA GLY A 69 -1.15 -6.66 -9.41
C GLY A 69 -0.80 -5.17 -9.42
N LEU A 70 0.47 -4.86 -9.64
CA LEU A 70 1.00 -3.51 -9.79
C LEU A 70 1.88 -3.45 -11.03
N LEU A 71 1.63 -2.48 -11.90
CA LEU A 71 2.53 -2.08 -12.97
C LEU A 71 2.86 -0.61 -12.79
N SER A 72 4.14 -0.26 -12.78
CA SER A 72 4.57 1.12 -12.71
C SER A 72 5.74 1.39 -13.64
N ILE A 73 5.81 2.62 -14.12
CA ILE A 73 6.92 3.15 -14.88
C ILE A 73 7.16 4.59 -14.44
N ASP A 74 8.41 4.94 -14.18
CA ASP A 74 8.78 6.31 -13.86
C ASP A 74 10.18 6.64 -14.37
N GLY A 75 10.45 7.93 -14.51
CA GLY A 75 11.76 8.42 -14.94
C GLY A 75 11.80 9.94 -14.90
N VAL A 76 12.89 10.51 -15.40
CA VAL A 76 13.05 11.96 -15.52
C VAL A 76 12.76 12.41 -16.94
N ALA A 77 11.90 13.43 -17.08
CA ALA A 77 11.58 14.03 -18.37
C ALA A 77 12.68 15.00 -18.83
N ASP A 78 13.49 15.53 -17.90
CA ASP A 78 14.62 16.41 -18.17
C ASP A 78 15.93 15.74 -17.73
N PRO A 79 16.64 15.05 -18.63
CA PRO A 79 17.87 14.34 -18.29
C PRO A 79 19.03 15.25 -17.86
N ILE A 80 19.01 16.53 -18.22
CA ILE A 80 20.07 17.49 -17.93
C ILE A 80 19.96 18.01 -16.49
N ASN A 81 18.82 18.64 -16.16
CA ASN A 81 18.61 19.24 -14.85
C ASN A 81 17.96 18.25 -13.86
N LYS A 82 17.34 17.19 -14.38
CA LYS A 82 16.68 16.14 -13.59
C LYS A 82 15.65 16.67 -12.60
N ARG A 83 14.98 17.81 -12.96
CA ARG A 83 14.01 18.48 -12.09
C ARG A 83 12.62 17.91 -12.19
N HIS A 84 12.28 17.29 -13.31
CA HIS A 84 10.93 16.85 -13.63
C HIS A 84 10.86 15.32 -13.67
N GLY A 85 10.32 14.71 -12.62
CA GLY A 85 9.96 13.31 -12.59
C GLY A 85 8.57 13.11 -13.19
N VAL A 86 8.40 12.09 -14.03
CA VAL A 86 7.13 11.68 -14.61
C VAL A 86 6.97 10.18 -14.49
N GLY A 87 5.75 9.71 -14.30
CA GLY A 87 5.49 8.29 -14.18
C GLY A 87 4.01 7.95 -14.29
N MET A 88 3.77 6.67 -14.41
CA MET A 88 2.42 6.09 -14.42
C MET A 88 2.39 4.83 -13.58
N GLN A 89 1.26 4.60 -12.92
CA GLN A 89 1.01 3.42 -12.11
C GLN A 89 -0.38 2.87 -12.40
N ILE A 90 -0.45 1.56 -12.59
CA ILE A 90 -1.70 0.82 -12.72
C ILE A 90 -1.71 -0.24 -11.63
N THR A 91 -2.82 -0.34 -10.89
CA THR A 91 -3.02 -1.41 -9.92
C THR A 91 -4.33 -2.12 -10.18
N ALA A 92 -4.34 -3.44 -9.99
CA ALA A 92 -5.54 -4.25 -10.00
C ALA A 92 -5.56 -5.07 -8.72
N ASP A 93 -6.65 -4.97 -7.98
CA ASP A 93 -6.86 -5.67 -6.73
C ASP A 93 -8.19 -6.41 -6.74
N ARG A 94 -8.21 -7.62 -6.18
CA ARG A 94 -9.41 -8.42 -6.02
C ARG A 94 -9.46 -8.98 -4.61
N LEU A 95 -10.60 -8.80 -3.95
CA LEU A 95 -10.90 -9.31 -2.62
C LEU A 95 -12.32 -9.92 -2.62
N GLY A 96 -12.40 -11.24 -2.70
CA GLY A 96 -13.68 -11.93 -2.83
C GLY A 96 -14.52 -11.40 -4.01
N PRO A 97 -15.75 -10.90 -3.76
CA PRO A 97 -16.62 -10.34 -4.77
C PRO A 97 -16.22 -8.92 -5.22
N GLN A 98 -15.31 -8.27 -4.49
CA GLN A 98 -14.89 -6.91 -4.78
C GLN A 98 -13.65 -6.89 -5.66
N SER A 99 -13.58 -5.94 -6.58
CA SER A 99 -12.36 -5.63 -7.33
C SER A 99 -12.18 -4.13 -7.50
N ALA A 100 -10.91 -3.70 -7.54
CA ALA A 100 -10.54 -2.31 -7.77
C ALA A 100 -9.42 -2.26 -8.80
N THR A 101 -9.62 -1.51 -9.88
CA THR A 101 -8.57 -1.25 -10.87
C THR A 101 -8.33 0.25 -10.94
N SER A 102 -7.09 0.68 -10.72
CA SER A 102 -6.73 2.09 -10.73
C SER A 102 -5.62 2.41 -11.72
N ALA A 103 -5.67 3.61 -12.28
CA ALA A 103 -4.61 4.18 -13.09
C ALA A 103 -4.32 5.61 -12.63
N TYR A 104 -3.04 5.90 -12.38
CA TYR A 104 -2.57 7.21 -11.93
C TYR A 104 -1.40 7.68 -12.78
N ALA A 105 -1.47 8.93 -13.22
CA ALA A 105 -0.32 9.67 -13.75
C ALA A 105 0.33 10.44 -12.60
N ASN A 106 1.66 10.39 -12.53
CA ASN A 106 2.45 11.00 -11.48
C ASN A 106 3.40 12.04 -12.07
N TYR A 107 3.53 13.15 -11.37
CA TYR A 107 4.49 14.20 -11.66
C TYR A 107 5.19 14.61 -10.37
N ALA A 108 6.51 14.81 -10.43
CA ALA A 108 7.27 15.31 -9.31
C ALA A 108 8.23 16.43 -9.74
N PHE A 109 8.17 17.54 -9.00
CA PHE A 109 9.16 18.61 -9.12
C PHE A 109 10.25 18.40 -8.07
N ARG A 110 11.50 18.23 -8.53
CA ARG A 110 12.66 17.82 -7.73
C ARG A 110 13.63 18.98 -7.57
N LEU A 111 13.49 19.72 -6.48
CA LEU A 111 14.31 20.87 -6.15
C LEU A 111 15.68 20.45 -5.67
N ARG A 112 16.72 20.92 -6.31
CA ARG A 112 18.11 20.76 -5.86
C ARG A 112 18.39 21.72 -4.70
N LEU A 113 18.95 21.19 -3.59
CA LEU A 113 19.18 21.96 -2.37
C LEU A 113 20.66 22.36 -2.18
N ASN A 114 21.59 21.72 -2.88
CA ASN A 114 23.01 22.02 -2.79
C ASN A 114 23.68 22.02 -4.19
N GLU A 115 24.84 22.63 -4.27
CA GLU A 115 25.57 22.78 -5.54
C GLU A 115 26.06 21.46 -6.11
N GLU A 116 26.44 20.50 -5.25
CA GLU A 116 26.87 19.15 -5.65
C GLU A 116 25.74 18.28 -6.16
N ASP A 117 24.49 18.75 -6.07
CA ASP A 117 23.26 18.02 -6.44
C ASP A 117 23.11 16.66 -5.71
N THR A 118 23.57 16.59 -4.48
CA THR A 118 23.46 15.38 -3.64
C THR A 118 22.23 15.39 -2.74
N GLN A 119 21.57 16.53 -2.59
CA GLN A 119 20.38 16.70 -1.74
C GLN A 119 19.23 17.30 -2.55
N ARG A 120 18.08 16.68 -2.46
CA ARG A 120 16.90 17.15 -3.16
C ARG A 120 15.65 17.10 -2.29
N LEU A 121 14.77 18.08 -2.49
CA LEU A 121 13.41 18.10 -1.97
C LEU A 121 12.45 17.98 -3.17
N SER A 122 11.62 16.96 -3.16
CA SER A 122 10.69 16.65 -4.23
C SER A 122 9.26 16.90 -3.78
N PHE A 123 8.46 17.54 -4.62
CA PHE A 123 7.03 17.75 -4.47
C PHE A 123 6.32 16.98 -5.56
N GLY A 124 5.45 16.06 -5.19
CA GLY A 124 4.77 15.17 -6.13
C GLY A 124 3.27 15.32 -6.09
N VAL A 125 2.66 15.20 -7.25
CA VAL A 125 1.22 15.08 -7.43
C VAL A 125 0.92 13.89 -8.31
N ALA A 126 -0.15 13.17 -7.98
CA ALA A 126 -0.69 12.15 -8.87
C ALA A 126 -2.18 12.41 -9.06
N ALA A 127 -2.64 12.25 -10.29
CA ALA A 127 -4.05 12.31 -10.64
C ALA A 127 -4.42 11.02 -11.35
N GLY A 128 -5.59 10.48 -11.03
CA GLY A 128 -6.01 9.22 -11.59
C GLY A 128 -7.46 8.88 -11.29
N VAL A 129 -7.81 7.66 -11.63
CA VAL A 129 -9.16 7.14 -11.47
C VAL A 129 -9.08 5.68 -11.01
N THR A 130 -10.03 5.30 -10.18
CA THR A 130 -10.21 3.91 -9.75
C THR A 130 -11.61 3.43 -10.15
N GLN A 131 -11.68 2.33 -10.86
CA GLN A 131 -12.89 1.57 -11.05
C GLN A 131 -13.05 0.58 -9.91
N TYR A 132 -14.06 0.77 -9.10
CA TYR A 132 -14.50 -0.21 -8.11
C TYR A 132 -15.61 -1.06 -8.71
N SER A 133 -15.57 -2.36 -8.46
CA SER A 133 -16.62 -3.29 -8.88
C SER A 133 -16.99 -4.22 -7.75
N LEU A 134 -18.27 -4.53 -7.64
CA LEU A 134 -18.84 -5.53 -6.73
C LEU A 134 -19.67 -6.50 -7.55
N ASP A 135 -19.35 -7.79 -7.44
CA ASP A 135 -20.12 -8.85 -8.09
C ASP A 135 -21.05 -9.51 -7.07
N GLY A 136 -22.32 -9.08 -7.10
CA GLY A 136 -23.33 -9.59 -6.21
C GLY A 136 -23.68 -11.07 -6.45
N SER A 137 -23.39 -11.61 -7.64
CA SER A 137 -23.64 -13.02 -7.94
C SER A 137 -22.71 -13.97 -7.15
N LEU A 138 -21.64 -13.45 -6.58
CA LEU A 138 -20.71 -14.19 -5.71
C LEU A 138 -21.04 -14.06 -4.23
N LEU A 139 -22.15 -13.40 -3.89
CA LEU A 139 -22.63 -13.27 -2.52
C LEU A 139 -23.76 -14.28 -2.28
N ASP A 140 -23.64 -15.08 -1.21
CA ASP A 140 -24.71 -15.97 -0.76
C ASP A 140 -25.58 -15.23 0.29
N PRO A 141 -26.78 -14.73 -0.09
CA PRO A 141 -27.67 -14.10 0.87
C PRO A 141 -28.24 -15.13 1.84
N VAL A 142 -28.27 -14.80 3.13
CA VAL A 142 -28.88 -15.66 4.16
C VAL A 142 -30.40 -15.79 3.96
N GLU A 143 -31.02 -14.77 3.38
CA GLU A 143 -32.45 -14.79 2.99
C GLU A 143 -32.54 -14.61 1.47
N GLY A 144 -33.26 -15.53 0.82
CA GLY A 144 -33.49 -15.46 -0.62
C GLY A 144 -34.34 -14.22 -0.98
N GLY A 145 -33.81 -13.40 -1.91
CA GLY A 145 -34.51 -12.20 -2.37
C GLY A 145 -34.19 -10.92 -1.59
N ASP A 146 -33.06 -10.89 -0.86
CA ASP A 146 -32.56 -9.67 -0.21
C ASP A 146 -32.32 -8.58 -1.26
N GLN A 147 -33.17 -7.56 -1.26
CA GLN A 147 -33.12 -6.41 -2.18
C GLN A 147 -31.93 -5.48 -1.88
N VAL A 148 -31.24 -5.67 -0.77
CA VAL A 148 -30.06 -4.88 -0.38
C VAL A 148 -28.81 -5.31 -1.16
N LEU A 149 -28.79 -6.53 -1.71
CA LEU A 149 -27.66 -7.03 -2.49
C LEU A 149 -27.90 -6.85 -4.00
N PRO A 150 -26.89 -6.38 -4.75
CA PRO A 150 -27.03 -6.28 -6.20
C PRO A 150 -27.11 -7.69 -6.82
N ALA A 151 -28.07 -7.92 -7.70
CA ALA A 151 -28.28 -9.21 -8.37
C ALA A 151 -27.15 -9.59 -9.36
N GLY A 152 -26.25 -8.66 -9.68
CA GLY A 152 -25.17 -8.84 -10.64
C GLY A 152 -23.97 -7.93 -10.36
N LYS A 153 -23.08 -7.80 -11.35
CA LYS A 153 -21.89 -6.95 -11.22
C LYS A 153 -22.24 -5.49 -11.40
N ILE A 154 -21.94 -4.68 -10.38
CA ILE A 154 -22.00 -3.21 -10.43
C ILE A 154 -20.58 -2.64 -10.42
N SER A 155 -20.40 -1.48 -11.06
CA SER A 155 -19.11 -0.79 -11.13
C SER A 155 -19.30 0.72 -11.02
N ASN A 156 -18.34 1.38 -10.37
CA ASN A 156 -18.30 2.84 -10.27
C ASN A 156 -16.87 3.35 -10.50
N TRP A 157 -16.75 4.48 -11.21
CA TRP A 157 -15.50 5.18 -11.47
C TRP A 157 -15.34 6.35 -10.51
N VAL A 158 -14.24 6.39 -9.79
CA VAL A 158 -13.98 7.40 -8.78
C VAL A 158 -12.65 8.09 -9.07
N PRO A 159 -12.66 9.39 -9.43
CA PRO A 159 -11.43 10.14 -9.60
C PRO A 159 -10.74 10.39 -8.26
N ASP A 160 -9.43 10.56 -8.30
CA ASP A 160 -8.65 10.87 -7.13
C ASP A 160 -7.39 11.66 -7.46
N VAL A 161 -6.90 12.38 -6.44
CA VAL A 161 -5.66 13.12 -6.46
C VAL A 161 -4.84 12.73 -5.23
N ARG A 162 -3.52 12.64 -5.41
CA ARG A 162 -2.56 12.35 -4.35
C ARG A 162 -1.51 13.44 -4.32
N PHE A 163 -0.99 13.73 -3.15
CA PHE A 163 0.08 14.72 -2.97
C PHE A 163 1.16 14.14 -2.06
N GLY A 164 2.41 14.53 -2.32
CA GLY A 164 3.51 14.12 -1.47
C GLY A 164 4.68 15.08 -1.49
N VAL A 165 5.48 14.97 -0.44
CA VAL A 165 6.77 15.62 -0.31
C VAL A 165 7.80 14.56 0.04
N TYR A 166 8.98 14.62 -0.55
CA TYR A 166 10.02 13.64 -0.37
C TYR A 166 11.39 14.31 -0.38
N TYR A 167 12.08 14.23 0.75
CA TYR A 167 13.48 14.67 0.87
C TYR A 167 14.40 13.46 0.79
N TYR A 168 15.52 13.61 0.13
CA TYR A 168 16.54 12.58 0.10
C TYR A 168 17.94 13.12 -0.13
N ASN A 169 18.90 12.38 0.39
CA ASN A 169 20.34 12.54 0.19
C ASN A 169 21.00 11.16 0.10
N PRO A 170 22.32 11.03 -0.10
CA PRO A 170 22.97 9.73 -0.23
C PRO A 170 22.87 8.80 0.99
N LYS A 171 22.52 9.32 2.17
CA LYS A 171 22.54 8.55 3.43
C LYS A 171 21.16 8.30 4.02
N TRP A 172 20.18 9.15 3.76
CA TRP A 172 18.83 9.01 4.31
C TRP A 172 17.78 9.71 3.47
N TYR A 173 16.55 9.30 3.68
CA TYR A 173 15.37 9.92 3.07
C TYR A 173 14.23 9.98 4.05
N ALA A 174 13.33 10.94 3.84
CA ALA A 174 12.06 11.02 4.53
C ALA A 174 10.99 11.61 3.59
N GLY A 175 9.76 11.16 3.74
CA GLY A 175 8.67 11.66 2.93
C GLY A 175 7.34 11.56 3.63
N VAL A 176 6.43 12.46 3.25
CA VAL A 176 5.03 12.46 3.69
C VAL A 176 4.16 12.51 2.46
N SER A 177 3.06 11.78 2.46
CA SER A 177 2.09 11.84 1.37
C SER A 177 0.66 11.65 1.86
N VAL A 178 -0.27 12.22 1.14
CA VAL A 178 -1.71 12.03 1.34
C VAL A 178 -2.29 11.40 0.10
N MET A 179 -2.95 10.27 0.31
CA MET A 179 -3.69 9.54 -0.71
C MET A 179 -5.18 9.77 -0.52
N ASP A 180 -5.95 9.54 -1.58
CA ASP A 180 -7.41 9.65 -1.56
C ASP A 180 -7.90 11.05 -1.15
N LEU A 181 -7.25 12.12 -1.67
CA LEU A 181 -7.56 13.51 -1.31
C LEU A 181 -9.00 13.91 -1.63
N LEU A 182 -9.56 13.38 -2.74
CA LEU A 182 -10.92 13.66 -3.16
C LEU A 182 -11.97 12.80 -2.42
N SER A 183 -11.54 11.92 -1.50
CA SER A 183 -12.46 11.23 -0.62
C SER A 183 -13.05 12.23 0.38
N GLY A 184 -14.33 12.56 0.22
CA GLY A 184 -15.04 13.52 1.08
C GLY A 184 -15.80 12.86 2.22
N ASP A 185 -16.40 13.71 3.08
CA ASP A 185 -17.27 13.26 4.17
C ASP A 185 -18.61 12.72 3.66
N GLN A 186 -19.16 11.77 4.37
CA GLN A 186 -20.53 11.23 4.42
C GLN A 186 -21.26 10.84 3.11
N SER A 187 -21.07 11.52 1.97
CA SER A 187 -21.82 11.24 0.73
C SER A 187 -21.14 10.29 -0.25
N ASN A 188 -19.96 9.79 0.06
CA ASN A 188 -19.08 9.07 -0.87
C ASN A 188 -19.13 7.55 -0.68
N ASN A 189 -20.34 6.98 -0.63
CA ASN A 189 -20.48 5.56 -0.88
C ASN A 189 -19.95 5.24 -2.28
N ILE A 190 -19.05 4.26 -2.38
CA ILE A 190 -18.48 3.84 -3.65
C ILE A 190 -19.56 3.28 -4.57
N PHE A 191 -20.46 2.49 -4.02
CA PHE A 191 -21.55 1.90 -4.76
C PHE A 191 -22.88 2.58 -4.40
N ARG A 192 -23.70 2.83 -5.42
CA ARG A 192 -25.07 3.30 -5.27
C ARG A 192 -25.97 2.35 -6.04
N TRP A 193 -26.88 1.70 -5.36
CA TRP A 193 -27.96 0.92 -5.96
C TRP A 193 -29.25 1.27 -5.25
N ASP A 194 -30.30 1.39 -6.03
CA ASP A 194 -31.69 1.70 -5.66
C ASP A 194 -31.94 2.31 -4.27
N ASN A 195 -32.16 3.61 -4.23
CA ASN A 195 -32.71 4.42 -3.11
C ASN A 195 -32.41 3.97 -1.67
N THR A 196 -31.50 3.02 -1.47
CA THR A 196 -31.14 2.57 -0.15
C THR A 196 -30.17 3.55 0.48
N THR A 197 -30.52 4.04 1.66
CA THR A 197 -29.64 4.83 2.54
C THR A 197 -28.56 3.95 3.21
N THR A 198 -28.40 2.71 2.74
CA THR A 198 -27.49 1.75 3.35
C THR A 198 -26.05 2.19 3.14
N ASP A 199 -25.34 2.35 4.25
CA ASP A 199 -23.92 2.64 4.25
C ASP A 199 -23.14 1.47 3.63
N ASN A 200 -22.46 1.74 2.53
CA ASN A 200 -21.58 0.78 1.90
C ASN A 200 -20.11 1.21 2.01
N ILE A 201 -19.22 0.66 1.17
CA ILE A 201 -17.79 0.93 1.21
C ILE A 201 -17.55 2.43 0.97
N ARG A 202 -16.90 3.10 1.92
CA ARG A 202 -16.52 4.51 1.84
C ARG A 202 -15.02 4.64 1.70
N ARG A 203 -14.58 5.54 0.82
CA ARG A 203 -13.15 5.90 0.75
C ARG A 203 -12.78 6.80 1.91
N LYS A 204 -11.56 6.63 2.40
CA LYS A 204 -10.96 7.43 3.47
C LYS A 204 -9.63 8.00 2.99
N ARG A 205 -9.28 9.18 3.46
CA ARG A 205 -7.95 9.76 3.26
C ARG A 205 -6.93 8.95 4.04
N HIS A 206 -5.78 8.72 3.41
CA HIS A 206 -4.67 8.02 4.05
C HIS A 206 -3.45 8.94 4.09
N LEU A 207 -2.88 9.11 5.27
CA LEU A 207 -1.62 9.80 5.47
C LEU A 207 -0.52 8.76 5.60
N TYR A 208 0.55 8.92 4.80
CA TYR A 208 1.72 8.07 4.86
C TYR A 208 2.94 8.88 5.24
N PHE A 209 3.76 8.33 6.13
CA PHE A 209 5.10 8.79 6.41
C PHE A 209 6.08 7.65 6.12
N ILE A 210 7.09 7.93 5.30
CA ILE A 210 8.13 6.98 4.93
C ILE A 210 9.49 7.56 5.27
N GLY A 211 10.40 6.73 5.77
CA GLY A 211 11.77 7.14 6.06
C GLY A 211 12.72 5.96 6.04
N GLY A 212 13.99 6.24 5.83
CA GLY A 212 15.04 5.23 5.86
C GLY A 212 16.43 5.83 5.76
N ALA A 213 17.41 5.01 6.08
CA ALA A 213 18.81 5.39 6.03
C ALA A 213 19.68 4.28 5.44
N LEU A 214 20.88 4.62 5.05
CA LEU A 214 21.89 3.69 4.53
C LEU A 214 23.17 3.82 5.35
N PHE A 215 23.63 2.69 5.87
CA PHE A 215 24.86 2.58 6.65
C PHE A 215 25.83 1.63 5.95
N ASP A 216 27.05 2.06 5.73
CA ASP A 216 28.13 1.21 5.29
C ASP A 216 28.69 0.46 6.51
N LEU A 217 28.48 -0.87 6.58
CA LEU A 217 28.97 -1.71 7.69
C LEU A 217 30.40 -2.19 7.46
N SER A 218 30.69 -2.57 6.22
CA SER A 218 32.02 -2.98 5.78
C SER A 218 32.14 -2.86 4.26
N LYS A 219 33.28 -3.17 3.70
CA LYS A 219 33.52 -3.17 2.25
C LYS A 219 32.57 -4.20 1.59
N GLY A 220 31.62 -3.69 0.81
CA GLY A 220 30.64 -4.52 0.11
C GLY A 220 29.43 -4.98 0.93
N LEU A 221 29.27 -4.50 2.19
CA LEU A 221 28.12 -4.76 3.02
C LEU A 221 27.51 -3.46 3.54
N LYS A 222 26.23 -3.23 3.23
CA LYS A 222 25.48 -2.08 3.72
C LYS A 222 24.21 -2.53 4.45
N LEU A 223 23.75 -1.73 5.39
CA LEU A 223 22.50 -1.90 6.10
C LEU A 223 21.55 -0.75 5.74
N ARG A 224 20.33 -1.10 5.34
CA ARG A 224 19.28 -0.15 5.02
C ARG A 224 18.06 -0.40 5.91
N PRO A 225 17.95 0.24 7.08
CA PRO A 225 16.71 0.31 7.83
C PRO A 225 15.73 1.26 7.13
N SER A 226 14.44 0.95 7.24
CA SER A 226 13.35 1.80 6.75
C SER A 226 12.08 1.60 7.57
N LEU A 227 11.25 2.63 7.57
CA LEU A 227 9.95 2.61 8.23
C LEU A 227 8.88 3.19 7.30
N LEU A 228 7.65 2.71 7.46
CA LEU A 228 6.45 3.28 6.87
C LEU A 228 5.36 3.33 7.93
N VAL A 229 4.80 4.50 8.15
CA VAL A 229 3.63 4.72 8.99
C VAL A 229 2.45 5.04 8.09
N LYS A 230 1.33 4.36 8.30
CA LYS A 230 0.07 4.56 7.56
C LYS A 230 -1.04 4.88 8.53
N GLU A 231 -1.75 5.97 8.26
CA GLU A 231 -2.82 6.49 9.09
C GLU A 231 -4.07 6.76 8.24
N ASP A 232 -5.19 6.12 8.59
CA ASP A 232 -6.50 6.30 7.92
C ASP A 232 -7.50 7.08 8.80
N PHE A 233 -7.07 7.50 9.98
CA PHE A 233 -7.87 8.22 10.99
C PHE A 233 -9.09 7.46 11.51
N ASN A 234 -9.26 6.19 11.20
CA ASN A 234 -10.39 5.36 11.65
C ASN A 234 -9.95 4.06 12.33
N GLY A 235 -8.97 3.37 11.77
CA GLY A 235 -8.40 2.15 12.30
C GLY A 235 -7.14 2.38 13.15
N PRO A 236 -6.43 1.33 13.58
CA PRO A 236 -5.11 1.43 14.17
C PRO A 236 -4.11 2.00 13.17
N THR A 237 -3.22 2.88 13.63
CA THR A 237 -2.07 3.31 12.81
C THR A 237 -1.21 2.09 12.48
N SER A 238 -0.92 1.86 11.21
CA SER A 238 -0.03 0.76 10.78
C SER A 238 1.42 1.24 10.78
N LEU A 239 2.29 0.49 11.43
CA LEU A 239 3.73 0.70 11.46
C LEU A 239 4.43 -0.48 10.80
N ASP A 240 5.18 -0.23 9.73
CA ASP A 240 6.01 -1.21 9.02
C ASP A 240 7.48 -0.84 9.23
N LEU A 241 8.26 -1.71 9.86
CA LEU A 241 9.71 -1.57 10.04
C LEU A 241 10.42 -2.61 9.19
N ASN A 242 11.46 -2.22 8.46
CA ASN A 242 12.26 -3.13 7.65
C ASN A 242 13.75 -2.87 7.87
N ALA A 243 14.54 -3.93 7.77
CA ALA A 243 15.99 -3.87 7.75
C ALA A 243 16.51 -4.76 6.63
N MET A 244 17.23 -4.16 5.67
CA MET A 244 17.79 -4.86 4.52
C MET A 244 19.32 -4.81 4.58
N PHE A 245 19.97 -5.96 4.46
CA PHE A 245 21.38 -6.09 4.20
C PHE A 245 21.62 -6.14 2.69
N ILE A 246 22.61 -5.39 2.21
CA ILE A 246 22.94 -5.26 0.79
C ILE A 246 24.37 -5.78 0.62
N PHE A 247 24.51 -6.85 -0.15
CA PHE A 247 25.78 -7.54 -0.39
C PHE A 247 26.26 -7.24 -1.82
N GLY A 248 27.43 -6.62 -1.93
CA GLY A 248 28.06 -6.32 -3.22
C GLY A 248 27.20 -5.48 -4.16
N ASP A 249 26.27 -4.69 -3.62
CA ASP A 249 25.28 -3.87 -4.33
C ASP A 249 24.32 -4.68 -5.26
N ARG A 250 24.38 -6.03 -5.20
CA ARG A 250 23.61 -6.93 -6.08
C ARG A 250 22.60 -7.81 -5.37
N PHE A 251 22.92 -8.29 -4.18
CA PHE A 251 22.04 -9.17 -3.42
C PHE A 251 21.54 -8.49 -2.15
N TRP A 252 20.24 -8.46 -1.96
CA TRP A 252 19.59 -7.82 -0.84
C TRP A 252 18.79 -8.88 -0.07
N LEU A 253 19.00 -8.94 1.22
CA LEU A 253 18.30 -9.84 2.12
C LEU A 253 17.88 -9.07 3.36
N GLY A 254 16.65 -9.24 3.79
CA GLY A 254 16.18 -8.54 4.97
C GLY A 254 14.93 -9.12 5.57
N ALA A 255 14.51 -8.47 6.63
CA ALA A 255 13.31 -8.79 7.37
C ALA A 255 12.49 -7.53 7.61
N GLY A 256 11.18 -7.73 7.74
CA GLY A 256 10.22 -6.70 8.08
C GLY A 256 9.35 -7.12 9.25
N TRP A 257 8.84 -6.15 9.97
CA TRP A 257 7.82 -6.31 10.99
C TRP A 257 6.75 -5.27 10.80
N ARG A 258 5.51 -5.73 10.68
CA ARG A 258 4.33 -4.87 10.58
C ARG A 258 3.44 -5.06 11.78
N THR A 259 3.01 -3.95 12.38
CA THR A 259 2.11 -3.97 13.53
C THR A 259 1.11 -2.82 13.47
N GLY A 260 -0.02 -2.99 14.15
CA GLY A 260 -0.93 -1.89 14.46
C GLY A 260 -0.57 -1.26 15.79
N VAL A 261 -0.44 0.06 15.84
CA VAL A 261 -0.18 0.83 17.05
C VAL A 261 -1.30 1.84 17.30
N THR A 262 -1.57 2.14 18.58
CA THR A 262 -2.52 3.17 18.96
C THR A 262 -1.75 4.48 19.16
N VAL A 263 -1.75 5.34 18.13
CA VAL A 263 -1.18 6.68 18.23
C VAL A 263 -2.20 7.68 18.79
N PHE A 264 -3.47 7.50 18.40
CA PHE A 264 -4.58 8.33 18.84
C PHE A 264 -5.64 7.46 19.51
N GLU A 265 -6.21 7.94 20.65
CA GLU A 265 -7.35 7.28 21.26
C GLU A 265 -8.58 7.43 20.35
N ARG A 266 -9.22 6.29 20.04
CA ARG A 266 -10.37 6.22 19.15
C ARG A 266 -11.49 5.40 19.77
N GLU A 267 -12.69 5.56 19.22
CA GLU A 267 -13.90 4.91 19.73
C GLU A 267 -13.78 3.38 19.77
N TYR A 268 -13.12 2.76 18.78
CA TYR A 268 -12.90 1.31 18.77
C TYR A 268 -12.05 0.79 19.94
N ASN A 269 -11.17 1.63 20.50
CA ASN A 269 -10.38 1.28 21.68
C ASN A 269 -11.21 1.25 22.97
N ARG A 270 -12.32 1.99 23.00
CA ARG A 270 -13.20 2.09 24.18
C ARG A 270 -14.19 0.93 24.29
N VAL A 271 -14.60 0.38 23.15
CA VAL A 271 -15.68 -0.62 23.09
C VAL A 271 -15.16 -2.04 23.23
N SER A 272 -13.91 -2.30 22.85
CA SER A 272 -13.32 -3.63 22.83
C SER A 272 -12.14 -3.66 23.80
N GLY A 273 -12.29 -4.32 24.91
CA GLY A 273 -11.19 -4.59 25.85
C GLY A 273 -10.02 -5.39 25.23
N ASN A 274 -10.12 -5.77 23.95
CA ASN A 274 -9.07 -6.31 23.10
C ASN A 274 -8.79 -5.37 21.96
N SER A 275 -7.68 -4.66 22.04
CA SER A 275 -7.24 -3.75 21.00
C SER A 275 -7.06 -4.47 19.66
N LEU A 276 -7.49 -3.85 18.56
CA LEU A 276 -7.16 -4.25 17.18
C LEU A 276 -5.65 -4.15 16.88
N ASN A 277 -4.84 -3.78 17.86
CA ASN A 277 -3.39 -3.59 17.75
C ASN A 277 -2.60 -4.90 17.52
N GLY A 278 -3.20 -6.05 17.68
CA GLY A 278 -2.53 -7.36 17.54
C GLY A 278 -2.35 -7.85 16.10
N ARG A 279 -2.31 -6.97 15.11
CA ARG A 279 -2.12 -7.33 13.69
C ARG A 279 -0.65 -7.42 13.32
N ASN A 280 0.07 -8.33 13.94
CA ASN A 280 1.50 -8.49 13.69
C ASN A 280 1.75 -9.42 12.51
N SER A 281 2.68 -9.03 11.63
CA SER A 281 3.25 -9.91 10.62
C SER A 281 4.76 -9.71 10.54
N PHE A 282 5.48 -10.80 10.31
CA PHE A 282 6.91 -10.80 10.02
C PHE A 282 7.10 -11.11 8.55
N SER A 283 8.02 -10.41 7.91
CA SER A 283 8.33 -10.58 6.49
C SER A 283 9.78 -10.98 6.31
N ALA A 284 10.02 -11.95 5.43
CA ALA A 284 11.34 -12.18 4.84
C ALA A 284 11.34 -11.57 3.45
N ILE A 285 12.36 -10.78 3.13
CA ILE A 285 12.43 -10.00 1.88
C ILE A 285 13.77 -10.25 1.23
N THR A 286 13.77 -10.55 -0.07
CA THR A 286 14.99 -10.68 -0.86
C THR A 286 14.85 -9.99 -2.21
N GLN A 287 15.96 -9.46 -2.73
CA GLN A 287 16.05 -8.93 -4.09
C GLN A 287 17.42 -9.24 -4.67
N ILE A 288 17.45 -9.60 -5.94
CA ILE A 288 18.68 -9.85 -6.68
C ILE A 288 18.70 -9.05 -7.97
N TYR A 289 19.84 -8.42 -8.27
CA TYR A 289 20.14 -7.88 -9.59
C TYR A 289 20.71 -9.00 -10.46
N VAL A 290 19.86 -9.59 -11.30
CA VAL A 290 20.25 -10.66 -12.24
C VAL A 290 21.21 -10.11 -13.28
N THR A 291 20.92 -8.91 -13.76
CA THR A 291 21.81 -8.12 -14.62
C THR A 291 21.88 -6.68 -14.09
N ASP A 292 22.64 -5.80 -14.73
CA ASP A 292 22.69 -4.38 -14.35
C ASP A 292 21.35 -3.65 -14.57
N VAL A 293 20.45 -4.23 -15.38
CA VAL A 293 19.16 -3.62 -15.70
C VAL A 293 17.96 -4.39 -15.15
N LEU A 294 18.11 -5.69 -14.87
CA LEU A 294 17.03 -6.56 -14.43
C LEU A 294 17.20 -6.94 -12.96
N ARG A 295 16.17 -6.72 -12.18
CA ARG A 295 16.09 -7.18 -10.78
C ARG A 295 14.84 -7.99 -10.54
N ILE A 296 14.95 -8.96 -9.65
CA ILE A 296 13.87 -9.81 -9.18
C ILE A 296 13.81 -9.71 -7.67
N GLY A 297 12.63 -9.45 -7.13
CA GLY A 297 12.36 -9.43 -5.70
C GLY A 297 11.33 -10.49 -5.31
N TYR A 298 11.46 -11.01 -4.11
CA TYR A 298 10.49 -11.91 -3.49
C TYR A 298 10.34 -11.56 -2.03
N SER A 299 9.11 -11.60 -1.53
CA SER A 299 8.86 -11.55 -0.09
C SER A 299 7.79 -12.56 0.33
N TYR A 300 7.95 -13.02 1.57
CA TYR A 300 7.01 -13.87 2.28
C TYR A 300 6.60 -13.20 3.59
N ASP A 301 5.29 -13.04 3.82
CA ASP A 301 4.76 -12.50 5.08
C ASP A 301 4.10 -13.62 5.88
N HIS A 302 4.59 -13.83 7.10
CA HIS A 302 3.99 -14.68 8.10
C HIS A 302 3.15 -13.87 9.08
N ILE A 303 1.86 -14.19 9.21
CA ILE A 303 0.95 -13.48 10.10
C ILE A 303 0.94 -14.14 11.47
N VAL A 304 1.12 -13.35 12.53
CA VAL A 304 1.06 -13.78 13.93
C VAL A 304 -0.25 -13.27 14.54
N SER A 305 -1.37 -13.78 14.07
CA SER A 305 -2.70 -13.47 14.58
C SER A 305 -3.57 -14.72 14.54
N ARG A 306 -4.83 -14.63 14.99
CA ARG A 306 -5.79 -15.74 14.91
C ARG A 306 -6.00 -16.28 13.49
N LEU A 307 -5.71 -15.47 12.46
CA LEU A 307 -5.75 -15.89 11.05
C LEU A 307 -4.63 -16.86 10.68
N SER A 308 -3.57 -17.01 11.49
CA SER A 308 -2.45 -17.92 11.20
C SER A 308 -2.86 -19.38 11.04
N ASN A 309 -3.99 -19.78 11.66
CA ASN A 309 -4.46 -21.16 11.63
C ASN A 309 -5.26 -21.54 10.37
N VAL A 310 -5.65 -20.53 9.54
CA VAL A 310 -6.54 -20.73 8.38
C VAL A 310 -5.92 -20.27 7.06
N GLN A 311 -4.63 -19.86 7.07
CA GLN A 311 -3.92 -19.38 5.89
C GLN A 311 -2.42 -19.72 5.95
N ASN A 312 -1.74 -19.71 4.80
CA ASN A 312 -0.34 -20.11 4.64
C ASN A 312 0.60 -18.93 4.38
N GLY A 313 0.26 -17.73 4.89
CA GLY A 313 1.06 -16.52 4.66
C GLY A 313 0.70 -15.78 3.39
N SER A 314 1.52 -14.80 3.04
CA SER A 314 1.37 -14.01 1.82
C SER A 314 2.66 -13.99 1.03
N HIS A 315 2.56 -14.04 -0.29
CA HIS A 315 3.70 -14.04 -1.20
C HIS A 315 3.63 -12.82 -2.10
N GLU A 316 4.78 -12.22 -2.36
CA GLU A 316 4.90 -11.10 -3.28
C GLU A 316 6.15 -11.28 -4.15
N ILE A 317 5.98 -11.15 -5.47
CA ILE A 317 7.06 -11.22 -6.46
C ILE A 317 7.11 -9.89 -7.18
N THR A 318 8.32 -9.37 -7.40
CA THR A 318 8.53 -8.16 -8.19
C THR A 318 9.58 -8.39 -9.27
N LEU A 319 9.32 -7.81 -10.45
CA LEU A 319 10.27 -7.68 -11.54
C LEU A 319 10.51 -6.21 -11.79
N GLY A 320 11.75 -5.77 -11.79
CA GLY A 320 12.12 -4.40 -12.08
C GLY A 320 13.11 -4.34 -13.24
N ILE A 321 12.88 -3.43 -14.17
CA ILE A 321 13.75 -3.22 -15.31
C ILE A 321 14.11 -1.74 -15.45
N THR A 322 15.40 -1.45 -15.57
CA THR A 322 15.91 -0.13 -15.90
C THR A 322 16.19 -0.05 -17.39
N PHE A 323 15.73 0.99 -18.06
CA PHE A 323 15.91 1.19 -19.50
C PHE A 323 16.16 2.66 -19.85
N GLY A 324 16.68 2.89 -21.04
CA GLY A 324 17.10 4.22 -21.51
C GLY A 324 18.60 4.47 -21.35
N PRO A 325 19.07 5.64 -21.76
CA PRO A 325 20.48 6.00 -21.65
C PRO A 325 20.85 6.06 -20.18
N LYS A 326 21.95 5.37 -19.81
CA LYS A 326 22.52 5.47 -18.46
C LYS A 326 22.91 6.92 -18.23
N ALA A 327 22.38 7.55 -17.19
CA ALA A 327 22.83 8.87 -16.78
C ALA A 327 24.34 8.77 -16.43
N GLN A 328 25.15 9.69 -16.97
CA GLN A 328 26.60 9.69 -16.75
C GLN A 328 26.97 9.85 -15.27
N ARG A 329 26.03 10.34 -14.45
CA ARG A 329 26.20 10.51 -13.02
C ARG A 329 24.89 10.23 -12.30
N VAL A 330 24.77 9.06 -11.72
CA VAL A 330 23.67 8.75 -10.78
C VAL A 330 24.08 9.33 -9.42
N LEU A 331 23.46 10.44 -9.05
CA LEU A 331 23.75 11.15 -7.79
C LEU A 331 23.07 10.49 -6.59
N SER A 332 22.03 9.76 -6.85
CA SER A 332 21.34 9.00 -5.81
C SER A 332 21.84 7.56 -5.81
N PRO A 333 22.19 7.03 -4.65
CA PRO A 333 22.44 5.61 -4.55
C PRO A 333 21.16 4.88 -4.98
N ARG A 334 21.31 3.86 -5.83
CA ARG A 334 20.24 2.96 -6.30
C ARG A 334 19.56 2.19 -5.15
N PHE A 335 19.81 2.61 -3.92
CA PHE A 335 19.50 1.89 -2.68
C PHE A 335 18.22 2.34 -1.99
N PHE A 336 17.57 3.42 -2.43
CA PHE A 336 16.31 3.87 -1.80
C PHE A 336 15.09 3.64 -2.69
#